data_6f0c69225d465f9856fa400180d3980a
#
_entry.id   6f0c69225d465f9856fa400180d3980a
#
_cell.length_a   1.000
_cell.length_b   1.000
_cell.length_c   1.000
_cell.angle_alpha   90.00
_cell.angle_beta   90.00
_cell.angle_gamma   90.00
#
_symmetry.space_group_name_H-M   'P 1'
#
loop_
_entity.id
_entity.type
_entity.pdbx_description
1 polymer ?
#
loop_
_entity_poly.entity_id
_entity_poly.type
_entity_poly.pdbx_seq_one_letter_code
_entity_poly.pdbx_strand_id
1 'polypeptide(L)'
;MTQKDLFDYLQSLVPTIQFVDPYLDESPLPPVDTDFATMAVLSVNDRGWSQGRQTAYDATTGLTTVKYDVQRIYTVQFDFYGPNAFDNATLFKQTLQVNLTQQGTTVDLKNMSDIRNLTYLEENRKYVHRYEFDVDVFVVDTISKQNTTVDKAKITIVNRGI
;
A
#
# COMPACT_ATOMS: atom_id res chain seq x y z
N MET A 1 -4.81 -4.66 -3.85
CA MET A 1 -3.63 -3.82 -4.19
C MET A 1 -2.37 -4.61 -3.98
N THR A 2 -1.53 -4.77 -4.99
CA THR A 2 -0.20 -5.38 -4.85
C THR A 2 0.80 -4.34 -4.31
N GLN A 3 2.00 -4.79 -3.90
CA GLN A 3 3.06 -3.85 -3.52
C GLN A 3 3.44 -2.92 -4.69
N LYS A 4 3.43 -3.46 -5.91
CA LYS A 4 3.67 -2.67 -7.12
C LYS A 4 2.61 -1.59 -7.33
N ASP A 5 1.32 -1.93 -7.18
CA ASP A 5 0.24 -0.95 -7.34
C ASP A 5 0.36 0.18 -6.31
N LEU A 6 0.76 -0.15 -5.07
CA LEU A 6 0.99 0.84 -4.02
C LEU A 6 2.18 1.73 -4.38
N PHE A 7 3.28 1.15 -4.87
CA PHE A 7 4.44 1.89 -5.34
C PHE A 7 4.07 2.87 -6.46
N ASP A 8 3.43 2.37 -7.51
CA ASP A 8 3.02 3.18 -8.67
C ASP A 8 2.08 4.32 -8.23
N TYR A 9 1.16 4.05 -7.30
CA TYR A 9 0.26 5.06 -6.76
C TYR A 9 1.02 6.14 -5.98
N LEU A 10 1.87 5.76 -5.01
CA LEU A 10 2.61 6.71 -4.19
C LEU A 10 3.58 7.55 -5.02
N GLN A 11 4.26 6.95 -5.99
CA GLN A 11 5.12 7.66 -6.94
C GLN A 11 4.35 8.69 -7.78
N SER A 12 3.12 8.36 -8.19
CA SER A 12 2.30 9.26 -9.00
C SER A 12 1.93 10.56 -8.30
N LEU A 13 1.99 10.59 -6.96
CA LEU A 13 1.68 11.79 -6.17
C LEU A 13 2.74 12.89 -6.31
N VAL A 14 4.01 12.52 -6.61
CA VAL A 14 5.10 13.49 -6.82
C VAL A 14 5.95 13.04 -8.01
N PRO A 15 5.48 13.28 -9.24
CA PRO A 15 6.14 12.81 -10.47
C PRO A 15 7.51 13.46 -10.73
N THR A 16 7.84 14.53 -10.01
CA THR A 16 9.13 15.23 -10.13
C THR A 16 10.27 14.51 -9.40
N ILE A 17 9.96 13.58 -8.50
CA ILE A 17 10.96 12.78 -7.76
C ILE A 17 11.15 11.48 -8.50
N GLN A 18 12.40 11.17 -8.88
CA GLN A 18 12.75 9.90 -9.48
C GLN A 18 12.82 8.82 -8.39
N PHE A 19 11.90 7.85 -8.45
CA PHE A 19 11.96 6.67 -7.59
C PHE A 19 12.71 5.54 -8.29
N VAL A 20 13.56 4.86 -7.53
CA VAL A 20 14.32 3.68 -7.96
C VAL A 20 13.94 2.52 -7.06
N ASP A 21 13.66 1.37 -7.65
CA ASP A 21 13.41 0.14 -6.89
C ASP A 21 14.73 -0.41 -6.35
N PRO A 22 14.94 -0.45 -5.03
CA PRO A 22 16.21 -0.90 -4.45
C PRO A 22 16.44 -2.40 -4.58
N TYR A 23 15.43 -3.18 -4.98
CA TYR A 23 15.50 -4.64 -5.10
C TYR A 23 15.64 -5.15 -6.52
N LEU A 24 15.66 -4.25 -7.52
CA LEU A 24 15.95 -4.65 -8.90
C LEU A 24 17.47 -4.77 -9.09
N ASP A 25 17.97 -6.00 -9.12
CA ASP A 25 19.39 -6.33 -9.30
C ASP A 25 20.01 -5.80 -10.61
N GLU A 26 19.19 -5.40 -11.58
CA GLU A 26 19.64 -5.03 -12.92
C GLU A 26 19.82 -3.52 -13.12
N SER A 27 19.37 -2.69 -12.19
CA SER A 27 19.48 -1.23 -12.33
C SER A 27 20.49 -0.69 -11.33
N PRO A 28 21.66 -0.18 -11.79
CA PRO A 28 22.60 0.46 -10.88
C PRO A 28 21.94 1.69 -10.24
N LEU A 29 22.16 1.88 -8.95
CA LEU A 29 21.71 3.08 -8.26
C LEU A 29 22.30 4.33 -8.98
N PRO A 30 21.51 5.41 -9.10
CA PRO A 30 22.02 6.66 -9.64
C PRO A 30 23.26 7.15 -8.88
N PRO A 31 24.13 7.96 -9.52
CA PRO A 31 25.25 8.57 -8.84
C PRO A 31 24.82 9.36 -7.60
N VAL A 32 25.64 9.35 -6.55
CA VAL A 32 25.32 9.99 -5.25
C VAL A 32 25.13 11.50 -5.28
N ASP A 33 25.51 12.15 -6.36
CA ASP A 33 25.29 13.58 -6.65
C ASP A 33 24.01 13.82 -7.46
N THR A 34 23.23 12.79 -7.71
CA THR A 34 21.93 12.86 -8.38
C THR A 34 20.81 12.70 -7.36
N ASP A 35 19.75 13.51 -7.48
CA ASP A 35 18.57 13.36 -6.63
C ASP A 35 17.74 12.16 -7.07
N PHE A 36 17.50 11.25 -6.14
CA PHE A 36 16.57 10.13 -6.32
C PHE A 36 16.00 9.69 -4.98
N ALA A 37 14.98 8.87 -5.02
CA ALA A 37 14.40 8.24 -3.85
C ALA A 37 14.26 6.73 -4.04
N THR A 38 14.26 6.00 -2.93
CA THR A 38 13.89 4.60 -2.91
C THR A 38 12.68 4.39 -2.00
N MET A 39 11.93 3.31 -2.23
CA MET A 39 10.80 2.93 -1.42
C MET A 39 10.89 1.44 -1.09
N ALA A 40 10.77 1.12 0.19
CA ALA A 40 10.77 -0.26 0.67
C ALA A 40 9.54 -0.54 1.54
N VAL A 41 8.83 -1.64 1.27
CA VAL A 41 7.78 -2.13 2.16
C VAL A 41 8.42 -2.94 3.28
N LEU A 42 8.41 -2.40 4.51
CA LEU A 42 9.01 -3.04 5.67
C LEU A 42 8.11 -4.12 6.28
N SER A 43 6.80 -3.87 6.30
CA SER A 43 5.84 -4.84 6.82
C SER A 43 4.46 -4.67 6.19
N VAL A 44 3.69 -5.77 6.20
CA VAL A 44 2.28 -5.80 5.81
C VAL A 44 1.50 -6.50 6.91
N ASN A 45 0.57 -5.78 7.52
CA ASN A 45 -0.24 -6.29 8.61
C ASN A 45 -1.72 -6.33 8.21
N ASP A 46 -2.32 -7.52 8.18
CA ASP A 46 -3.75 -7.68 7.98
C ASP A 46 -4.51 -7.23 9.24
N ARG A 47 -5.55 -6.41 9.05
CA ARG A 47 -6.41 -5.94 10.13
C ARG A 47 -7.75 -6.67 10.11
N GLY A 48 -7.88 -7.66 10.98
CA GLY A 48 -9.15 -8.33 11.27
C GLY A 48 -9.65 -9.25 10.17
N TRP A 49 -10.84 -9.80 10.39
CA TRP A 49 -11.52 -10.69 9.46
C TRP A 49 -12.20 -9.87 8.38
N SER A 50 -12.02 -10.29 7.13
CA SER A 50 -12.77 -9.73 6.02
C SER A 50 -14.27 -10.00 6.22
N GLN A 51 -15.09 -8.95 6.20
CA GLN A 51 -16.54 -9.11 6.17
C GLN A 51 -17.01 -9.27 4.73
N GLY A 52 -17.61 -10.44 4.46
CA GLY A 52 -18.25 -10.68 3.16
C GLY A 52 -19.59 -9.94 3.10
N ARG A 53 -19.83 -9.23 2.00
CA ARG A 53 -21.15 -8.67 1.67
C ARG A 53 -21.63 -9.20 0.34
N GLN A 54 -22.85 -9.70 0.31
CA GLN A 54 -23.51 -10.08 -0.95
C GLN A 54 -23.74 -8.82 -1.78
N THR A 55 -23.32 -8.82 -3.03
CA THR A 55 -23.45 -7.65 -3.91
C THR A 55 -24.34 -7.88 -5.12
N ALA A 56 -24.40 -9.09 -5.64
CA ALA A 56 -25.21 -9.42 -6.80
C ALA A 56 -25.59 -10.90 -6.79
N TYR A 57 -26.80 -11.19 -7.25
CA TYR A 57 -27.27 -12.54 -7.58
C TYR A 57 -27.57 -12.59 -9.08
N ASP A 58 -27.02 -13.57 -9.76
CA ASP A 58 -27.30 -13.84 -11.15
C ASP A 58 -28.28 -15.01 -11.26
N ALA A 59 -29.52 -14.70 -11.60
CA ALA A 59 -30.59 -15.70 -11.73
C ALA A 59 -30.36 -16.69 -12.90
N THR A 60 -29.54 -16.32 -13.89
CA THR A 60 -29.26 -17.16 -15.05
C THR A 60 -28.27 -18.28 -14.68
N THR A 61 -27.26 -17.94 -13.88
CA THR A 61 -26.21 -18.89 -13.48
C THR A 61 -26.43 -19.47 -12.09
N GLY A 62 -27.37 -18.93 -11.31
CA GLY A 62 -27.59 -19.31 -9.91
C GLY A 62 -26.43 -18.95 -9.00
N LEU A 63 -25.56 -18.03 -9.41
CA LEU A 63 -24.39 -17.62 -8.66
C LEU A 63 -24.61 -16.32 -7.89
N THR A 64 -24.09 -16.30 -6.68
CA THR A 64 -24.05 -15.08 -5.86
C THR A 64 -22.62 -14.56 -5.80
N THR A 65 -22.42 -13.30 -6.18
CA THR A 65 -21.13 -12.62 -5.98
C THR A 65 -21.07 -12.07 -4.56
N VAL A 66 -20.06 -12.50 -3.82
CA VAL A 66 -19.76 -11.97 -2.48
C VAL A 66 -18.45 -11.21 -2.56
N LYS A 67 -18.46 -9.97 -2.09
CA LYS A 67 -17.28 -9.14 -1.96
C LYS A 67 -16.77 -9.19 -0.52
N TYR A 68 -15.47 -9.34 -0.38
CA TYR A 68 -14.76 -9.32 0.90
C TYR A 68 -13.82 -8.13 0.93
N ASP A 69 -14.01 -7.25 1.89
CA ASP A 69 -13.12 -6.11 2.08
C ASP A 69 -12.00 -6.55 3.05
N VAL A 70 -10.78 -6.63 2.54
CA VAL A 70 -9.58 -6.98 3.31
C VAL A 70 -8.84 -5.69 3.65
N GLN A 71 -8.66 -5.45 4.93
CA GLN A 71 -7.97 -4.27 5.43
C GLN A 71 -6.52 -4.59 5.76
N ARG A 72 -5.58 -3.79 5.24
CA ARG A 72 -4.14 -3.94 5.45
C ARG A 72 -3.49 -2.63 5.85
N ILE A 73 -2.45 -2.75 6.67
CA ILE A 73 -1.52 -1.65 6.91
C ILE A 73 -0.18 -2.05 6.33
N TYR A 74 0.31 -1.21 5.43
CA TYR A 74 1.66 -1.29 4.90
C TYR A 74 2.52 -0.27 5.64
N THR A 75 3.62 -0.73 6.24
CA THR A 75 4.66 0.17 6.72
C THR A 75 5.68 0.32 5.59
N VAL A 76 5.81 1.52 5.09
CA VAL A 76 6.64 1.86 3.93
C VAL A 76 7.73 2.83 4.36
N GLN A 77 8.98 2.52 4.07
CA GLN A 77 10.12 3.40 4.28
C GLN A 77 10.45 4.11 2.96
N PHE A 78 10.72 5.39 3.07
CA PHE A 78 11.20 6.23 1.99
C PHE A 78 12.58 6.76 2.31
N ASP A 79 13.52 6.58 1.39
CA ASP A 79 14.86 7.12 1.45
C ASP A 79 15.09 8.11 0.31
N PHE A 80 15.63 9.27 0.62
CA PHE A 80 15.93 10.33 -0.34
C PHE A 80 17.42 10.60 -0.36
N TYR A 81 17.97 10.66 -1.56
CA TYR A 81 19.40 10.82 -1.81
C TYR A 81 19.66 12.04 -2.68
N GLY A 82 20.89 12.57 -2.58
CA GLY A 82 21.37 13.68 -3.42
C GLY A 82 21.36 15.03 -2.74
N PRO A 83 21.79 16.08 -3.44
CA PRO A 83 21.94 17.44 -2.91
C PRO A 83 20.66 18.03 -2.33
N ASN A 84 19.49 17.70 -2.93
CA ASN A 84 18.18 18.22 -2.52
C ASN A 84 17.38 17.17 -1.73
N ALA A 85 18.02 16.15 -1.17
CA ALA A 85 17.35 15.04 -0.49
C ALA A 85 16.41 15.47 0.63
N PHE A 86 16.77 16.47 1.44
CA PHE A 86 15.92 16.99 2.50
C PHE A 86 14.67 17.70 1.96
N ASP A 87 14.84 18.53 0.94
CA ASP A 87 13.73 19.28 0.34
C ASP A 87 12.76 18.32 -0.35
N ASN A 88 13.28 17.32 -1.07
CA ASN A 88 12.50 16.27 -1.71
C ASN A 88 11.74 15.42 -0.68
N ALA A 89 12.37 15.02 0.42
CA ALA A 89 11.73 14.30 1.52
C ALA A 89 10.60 15.13 2.15
N THR A 90 10.85 16.41 2.37
CA THR A 90 9.86 17.35 2.95
C THR A 90 8.67 17.54 2.01
N LEU A 91 8.92 17.79 0.72
CA LEU A 91 7.88 17.94 -0.29
C LEU A 91 7.03 16.67 -0.39
N PHE A 92 7.67 15.51 -0.45
CA PHE A 92 6.96 14.24 -0.55
C PHE A 92 6.11 13.96 0.69
N LYS A 93 6.66 14.15 1.89
CA LYS A 93 5.94 13.99 3.16
C LYS A 93 4.70 14.89 3.24
N GLN A 94 4.82 16.17 2.88
CA GLN A 94 3.70 17.11 2.83
C GLN A 94 2.64 16.68 1.81
N THR A 95 3.07 16.21 0.65
CA THR A 95 2.16 15.75 -0.41
C THR A 95 1.38 14.51 0.03
N LEU A 96 2.02 13.56 0.72
CA LEU A 96 1.34 12.41 1.31
C LEU A 96 0.30 12.85 2.33
N GLN A 97 0.63 13.80 3.21
CA GLN A 97 -0.31 14.34 4.20
C GLN A 97 -1.57 14.91 3.52
N VAL A 98 -1.40 15.70 2.48
CA VAL A 98 -2.53 16.34 1.79
C VAL A 98 -3.38 15.33 1.04
N ASN A 99 -2.74 14.39 0.30
CA ASN A 99 -3.48 13.50 -0.60
C ASN A 99 -4.06 12.26 0.10
N LEU A 100 -3.40 11.72 1.13
CA LEU A 100 -3.84 10.49 1.80
C LEU A 100 -4.76 10.74 3.00
N THR A 101 -4.99 11.97 3.41
CA THR A 101 -5.94 12.29 4.48
C THR A 101 -7.34 12.62 3.96
N GLN A 102 -7.56 12.62 2.65
CA GLN A 102 -8.87 12.86 2.06
C GLN A 102 -9.77 11.64 2.27
N GLN A 103 -10.94 11.87 2.88
CA GLN A 103 -11.92 10.81 3.14
C GLN A 103 -12.42 10.18 1.83
N GLY A 104 -12.51 8.86 1.82
CA GLY A 104 -13.09 8.10 0.70
C GLY A 104 -12.11 7.53 -0.31
N THR A 105 -10.81 7.62 -0.05
CA THR A 105 -9.77 6.93 -0.84
C THR A 105 -9.61 5.48 -0.39
N THR A 106 -9.23 4.60 -1.31
CA THR A 106 -8.87 3.21 -0.99
C THR A 106 -7.52 3.10 -0.26
N VAL A 107 -6.79 4.21 -0.19
CA VAL A 107 -5.50 4.35 0.46
C VAL A 107 -5.57 5.54 1.41
N ASP A 108 -5.28 5.31 2.68
CA ASP A 108 -5.42 6.29 3.75
C ASP A 108 -4.17 6.34 4.62
N LEU A 109 -3.77 7.53 5.05
CA LEU A 109 -2.61 7.74 5.91
C LEU A 109 -2.97 7.42 7.36
N LYS A 110 -2.17 6.58 8.03
CA LYS A 110 -2.34 6.28 9.45
C LYS A 110 -1.31 6.96 10.33
N ASN A 111 -0.06 6.92 9.93
CA ASN A 111 1.02 7.48 10.70
C ASN A 111 2.19 7.85 9.78
N MET A 112 3.00 8.82 10.20
CA MET A 112 4.29 9.15 9.58
C MET A 112 5.31 9.47 10.65
N SER A 113 6.52 8.95 10.48
CA SER A 113 7.65 9.30 11.34
C SER A 113 8.20 10.70 10.99
N ASP A 114 9.06 11.22 11.85
CA ASP A 114 9.86 12.38 11.50
C ASP A 114 10.92 12.05 10.46
N ILE A 115 11.35 13.07 9.69
CA ILE A 115 12.44 12.92 8.74
C ILE A 115 13.75 12.78 9.54
N ARG A 116 14.46 11.68 9.32
CA ARG A 116 15.75 11.37 9.94
C ARG A 116 16.88 11.68 8.98
N ASN A 117 17.92 12.34 9.45
CA ASN A 117 19.13 12.56 8.68
C ASN A 117 20.10 11.38 8.88
N LEU A 118 20.38 10.65 7.83
CA LEU A 118 21.28 9.51 7.80
C LEU A 118 22.49 9.76 6.88
N THR A 119 22.82 11.02 6.63
CA THR A 119 23.98 11.42 5.84
C THR A 119 25.24 10.72 6.35
N TYR A 120 25.98 10.10 5.45
CA TYR A 120 27.23 9.39 5.77
C TYR A 120 28.37 9.83 4.86
N LEU A 121 29.61 9.54 5.30
CA LEU A 121 30.82 9.78 4.54
C LEU A 121 31.21 8.51 3.80
N GLU A 122 31.22 8.56 2.48
CA GLU A 122 31.71 7.46 1.65
C GLU A 122 33.26 7.35 1.68
N GLU A 123 33.82 6.19 1.32
CA GLU A 123 35.27 5.93 1.30
C GLU A 123 36.04 6.97 0.48
N ASN A 124 35.42 7.54 -0.55
CA ASN A 124 36.01 8.60 -1.39
C ASN A 124 35.94 10.00 -0.75
N ARG A 125 35.62 10.12 0.53
CA ARG A 125 35.44 11.38 1.27
C ARG A 125 34.35 12.32 0.72
N LYS A 126 33.37 11.78 0.03
CA LYS A 126 32.16 12.52 -0.35
C LYS A 126 31.07 12.26 0.67
N TYR A 127 30.36 13.30 1.07
CA TYR A 127 29.15 13.15 1.88
C TYR A 127 28.01 12.71 0.97
N VAL A 128 27.37 11.61 1.34
CA VAL A 128 26.13 11.15 0.71
C VAL A 128 24.96 11.63 1.58
N HIS A 129 24.25 12.62 1.11
CA HIS A 129 23.06 13.11 1.81
C HIS A 129 21.97 12.06 1.68
N ARG A 130 21.50 11.58 2.83
CA ARG A 130 20.41 10.60 2.94
C ARG A 130 19.43 11.04 4.02
N TYR A 131 18.18 11.13 3.64
CA TYR A 131 17.09 11.43 4.56
C TYR A 131 16.01 10.38 4.40
N GLU A 132 15.49 9.89 5.51
CA GLU A 132 14.48 8.84 5.51
C GLU A 132 13.30 9.18 6.41
N PHE A 133 12.14 8.61 6.10
CA PHE A 133 11.00 8.55 7.00
C PHE A 133 10.11 7.34 6.68
N ASP A 134 9.36 6.90 7.68
CA ASP A 134 8.44 5.77 7.56
C ASP A 134 6.99 6.27 7.50
N VAL A 135 6.16 5.54 6.77
CA VAL A 135 4.73 5.83 6.63
C VAL A 135 3.93 4.56 6.82
N ASP A 136 2.91 4.62 7.67
CA ASP A 136 1.89 3.59 7.76
C ASP A 136 0.71 3.96 6.87
N VAL A 137 0.48 3.16 5.84
CA VAL A 137 -0.60 3.35 4.86
C VAL A 137 -1.65 2.28 5.04
N PHE A 138 -2.88 2.70 5.27
CA PHE A 138 -4.04 1.81 5.34
C PHE A 138 -4.64 1.63 3.96
N VAL A 139 -4.84 0.37 3.57
CA VAL A 139 -5.40 -0.01 2.26
C VAL A 139 -6.58 -0.93 2.47
N VAL A 140 -7.65 -0.68 1.73
CA VAL A 140 -8.80 -1.59 1.65
C VAL A 140 -8.82 -2.26 0.28
N ASP A 141 -8.59 -3.56 0.27
CA ASP A 141 -8.72 -4.40 -0.92
C ASP A 141 -10.08 -5.08 -0.94
N THR A 142 -10.73 -5.10 -2.10
CA THR A 142 -11.97 -5.83 -2.28
C THR A 142 -11.72 -7.07 -3.14
N ILE A 143 -11.94 -8.23 -2.54
CA ILE A 143 -11.85 -9.52 -3.23
C ILE A 143 -13.28 -10.00 -3.56
N SER A 144 -13.55 -10.31 -4.82
CA SER A 144 -14.84 -10.86 -5.25
C SER A 144 -14.76 -12.37 -5.39
N LYS A 145 -15.72 -13.09 -4.80
CA LYS A 145 -15.86 -14.53 -4.92
C LYS A 145 -17.27 -14.87 -5.39
N GLN A 146 -17.38 -15.75 -6.36
CA GLN A 146 -18.65 -16.32 -6.77
C GLN A 146 -18.93 -17.60 -5.98
N ASN A 147 -20.10 -17.68 -5.37
CA ASN A 147 -20.55 -18.85 -4.63
C ASN A 147 -21.88 -19.33 -5.23
N THR A 148 -22.08 -20.65 -5.24
CA THR A 148 -23.37 -21.24 -5.56
C THR A 148 -24.40 -20.84 -4.48
N THR A 149 -25.51 -20.27 -4.89
CA THR A 149 -26.59 -19.93 -3.96
C THR A 149 -27.48 -21.14 -3.78
N VAL A 150 -27.79 -21.51 -2.53
CA VAL A 150 -28.82 -22.52 -2.23
C VAL A 150 -30.16 -21.83 -2.26
N ASP A 151 -30.86 -21.90 -3.42
CA ASP A 151 -32.14 -21.23 -3.61
C ASP A 151 -33.27 -21.76 -2.76
N LYS A 152 -33.22 -23.03 -2.34
CA LYS A 152 -34.23 -23.69 -1.52
C LYS A 152 -33.61 -24.74 -0.60
N ALA A 153 -33.71 -24.53 0.70
CA ALA A 153 -33.50 -25.58 1.67
C ALA A 153 -34.84 -26.34 1.86
N LYS A 154 -34.90 -27.59 1.42
CA LYS A 154 -36.05 -28.47 1.74
C LYS A 154 -35.85 -28.99 3.16
N ILE A 155 -36.56 -28.36 4.12
CA ILE A 155 -36.57 -28.86 5.49
C ILE A 155 -37.65 -29.94 5.57
N THR A 156 -37.27 -31.19 5.72
CA THR A 156 -38.17 -32.29 6.01
C THR A 156 -38.21 -32.47 7.53
N ILE A 157 -39.27 -32.05 8.18
CA ILE A 157 -39.49 -32.33 9.61
C ILE A 157 -40.00 -33.76 9.73
N VAL A 158 -39.12 -34.67 10.20
CA VAL A 158 -39.51 -36.02 10.55
C VAL A 158 -40.07 -35.98 11.97
N ASN A 159 -41.42 -35.98 12.09
CA ASN A 159 -42.08 -36.15 13.37
C ASN A 159 -41.92 -37.60 13.77
N ARG A 160 -40.99 -37.90 14.65
CA ARG A 160 -40.98 -39.21 15.36
C ARG A 160 -41.99 -39.12 16.48
N GLY A 161 -43.19 -39.60 16.19
CA GLY A 161 -44.20 -39.82 17.21
C GLY A 161 -43.65 -40.67 18.34
N ILE A 162 -43.87 -40.19 19.56
CA ILE A 162 -43.65 -40.92 20.81
C ILE A 162 -44.72 -41.96 20.96
#